data_c51ac6abb1d93a40c5f4e840c1dc24cf
#
_entry.id   c51ac6abb1d93a40c5f4e840c1dc24cf
#
_cell.length_a   1.000
_cell.length_b   1.000
_cell.length_c   1.000
_cell.angle_alpha   90.00
_cell.angle_beta   90.00
_cell.angle_gamma   90.00
#
_symmetry.space_group_name_H-M   'P 1'
#
loop_
_entity.id
_entity.type
_entity.pdbx_description
1 polymer ?
#
loop_
_entity_poly.entity_id
_entity_poly.type
_entity_poly.pdbx_seq_one_letter_code
_entity_poly.pdbx_strand_id
1 'polypeptide(L)'
;MNAVKIELTVNGLKVQAQYSDDEIENVHKPLLRMLAALQTVNPQRRTVVFLCAPPGTGKSTLTTFWEYLAQQDPELPAIQTLPMDGFHHYNSWLDVHQLRPFKGAPETFNVAKLAENLCRVVEGDCTWPQYDRQKHDPVEDVLHVTAPLVIVEGNWLLLDDEKWCQLAQFCDFSIFIKAPASALRERLVGRKLAGGLSLADAEAFYDRTDGPNVRRGLEESLPANLTLMMTATGEYRLMD
;
A
#
# COMPACT_ATOMS: atom_id res chain seq x y z
N MET A 1 17.55 21.33 -6.94
CA MET A 1 17.15 20.04 -7.51
C MET A 1 15.81 20.24 -8.18
N ASN A 2 15.70 19.83 -9.43
CA ASN A 2 14.41 19.84 -10.09
C ASN A 2 13.50 18.78 -9.46
N ALA A 3 12.21 19.05 -9.45
CA ALA A 3 11.24 18.09 -8.94
C ALA A 3 10.07 17.99 -9.92
N VAL A 4 9.69 16.77 -10.23
CA VAL A 4 8.53 16.48 -11.06
C VAL A 4 7.28 16.60 -10.20
N LYS A 5 6.37 17.48 -10.60
CA LYS A 5 5.02 17.58 -10.00
C LYS A 5 4.05 16.88 -10.93
N ILE A 6 3.27 15.96 -10.40
CA ILE A 6 2.33 15.15 -11.16
C ILE A 6 0.99 15.05 -10.43
N GLU A 7 -0.11 15.18 -11.17
CA GLU A 7 -1.43 14.88 -10.67
C GLU A 7 -1.73 13.40 -10.94
N LEU A 8 -1.96 12.66 -9.87
CA LEU A 8 -2.30 11.23 -9.91
C LEU A 8 -3.74 11.04 -9.43
N THR A 9 -4.41 10.02 -9.96
CA THR A 9 -5.69 9.57 -9.40
C THR A 9 -5.45 8.36 -8.51
N VAL A 10 -5.53 8.57 -7.20
CA VAL A 10 -5.27 7.56 -6.18
C VAL A 10 -6.57 7.20 -5.49
N ASN A 11 -7.03 5.97 -5.61
CA ASN A 11 -8.30 5.50 -5.03
C ASN A 11 -9.49 6.44 -5.34
N GLY A 12 -9.56 6.93 -6.59
CA GLY A 12 -10.61 7.83 -7.07
C GLY A 12 -10.46 9.31 -6.66
N LEU A 13 -9.39 9.68 -5.96
CA LEU A 13 -9.10 11.05 -5.56
C LEU A 13 -7.91 11.62 -6.34
N LYS A 14 -8.01 12.88 -6.77
CA LYS A 14 -6.88 13.60 -7.37
C LYS A 14 -5.89 14.02 -6.29
N VAL A 15 -4.64 13.61 -6.45
CA VAL A 15 -3.53 13.87 -5.53
C VAL A 15 -2.39 14.53 -6.29
N GLN A 16 -1.88 15.64 -5.78
CA GLN A 16 -0.64 16.23 -6.28
C GLN A 16 0.54 15.54 -5.59
N ALA A 17 1.34 14.82 -6.38
CA ALA A 17 2.56 14.18 -5.92
C ALA A 17 3.78 14.95 -6.44
N GLN A 18 4.86 14.90 -5.70
CA GLN A 18 6.13 15.53 -6.07
C GLN A 18 7.27 14.59 -5.73
N TYR A 19 8.14 14.35 -6.73
CA TYR A 19 9.33 13.51 -6.60
C TYR A 19 10.53 14.26 -7.19
N SER A 20 11.70 14.18 -6.56
CA SER A 20 12.91 14.78 -7.11
C SER A 20 13.43 13.96 -8.30
N ASP A 21 14.13 14.59 -9.24
CA ASP A 21 14.77 13.87 -10.35
C ASP A 21 15.76 12.82 -9.82
N ASP A 22 16.48 13.13 -8.74
CA ASP A 22 17.43 12.22 -8.11
C ASP A 22 16.71 10.96 -7.55
N GLU A 23 15.57 11.14 -6.87
CA GLU A 23 14.77 10.04 -6.36
C GLU A 23 14.22 9.15 -7.49
N ILE A 24 13.75 9.77 -8.59
CA ILE A 24 13.25 9.03 -9.74
C ILE A 24 14.35 8.18 -10.37
N GLU A 25 15.54 8.76 -10.63
CA GLU A 25 16.61 8.10 -11.35
C GLU A 25 17.37 7.08 -10.48
N ASN A 26 17.51 7.33 -9.17
CA ASN A 26 18.36 6.52 -8.30
C ASN A 26 17.59 5.57 -7.37
N VAL A 27 16.26 5.76 -7.23
CA VAL A 27 15.42 4.88 -6.40
C VAL A 27 14.33 4.21 -7.21
N HIS A 28 13.43 4.98 -7.84
CA HIS A 28 12.22 4.40 -8.44
C HIS A 28 12.51 3.62 -9.71
N LYS A 29 13.22 4.17 -10.68
CA LYS A 29 13.53 3.48 -11.93
C LYS A 29 14.38 2.21 -11.73
N PRO A 30 15.48 2.23 -10.94
CA PRO A 30 16.23 1.02 -10.64
C PRO A 30 15.40 -0.07 -9.96
N LEU A 31 14.53 0.31 -9.02
CA LEU A 31 13.62 -0.62 -8.37
C LEU A 31 12.65 -1.24 -9.38
N LEU A 32 12.02 -0.46 -10.24
CA LEU A 32 11.09 -0.97 -11.25
C LEU A 32 11.77 -1.90 -12.25
N ARG A 33 13.01 -1.60 -12.68
CA ARG A 33 13.80 -2.49 -13.53
C ARG A 33 14.15 -3.81 -12.83
N MET A 34 14.46 -3.76 -11.55
CA MET A 34 14.68 -4.98 -10.76
C MET A 34 13.41 -5.83 -10.68
N LEU A 35 12.25 -5.23 -10.42
CA LEU A 35 10.96 -5.95 -10.40
C LEU A 35 10.61 -6.52 -11.78
N ALA A 36 10.86 -5.77 -12.85
CA ALA A 36 10.69 -6.25 -14.22
C ALA A 36 11.58 -7.47 -14.51
N ALA A 37 12.82 -7.46 -14.05
CA ALA A 37 13.74 -8.60 -14.19
C ALA A 37 13.20 -9.83 -13.45
N LEU A 38 12.58 -9.69 -12.28
CA LEU A 38 11.94 -10.82 -11.59
C LEU A 38 10.82 -11.44 -12.43
N GLN A 39 10.00 -10.61 -13.09
CA GLN A 39 8.92 -11.08 -13.94
C GLN A 39 9.44 -11.88 -15.16
N THR A 40 10.63 -11.55 -15.68
CA THR A 40 11.23 -12.28 -16.81
C THR A 40 11.74 -13.68 -16.43
N VAL A 41 11.97 -13.98 -15.16
CA VAL A 41 12.41 -15.30 -14.69
C VAL A 41 11.30 -16.33 -14.88
N ASN A 42 10.04 -15.96 -14.68
CA ASN A 42 8.90 -16.84 -14.93
C ASN A 42 7.78 -16.09 -15.70
N PRO A 43 7.94 -15.89 -17.01
CA PRO A 43 7.03 -15.06 -17.80
C PRO A 43 5.62 -15.65 -17.97
N GLN A 44 5.42 -16.92 -17.64
CA GLN A 44 4.13 -17.60 -17.70
C GLN A 44 3.29 -17.41 -16.43
N ARG A 45 3.90 -16.87 -15.36
CA ARG A 45 3.25 -16.62 -14.09
C ARG A 45 3.27 -15.11 -13.78
N ARG A 46 2.17 -14.61 -13.27
CA ARG A 46 2.12 -13.23 -12.75
C ARG A 46 3.06 -13.09 -11.56
N THR A 47 3.88 -12.03 -11.57
CA THR A 47 4.74 -11.68 -10.45
C THR A 47 3.94 -10.85 -9.45
N VAL A 48 3.95 -11.25 -8.19
CA VAL A 48 3.25 -10.59 -7.10
C VAL A 48 4.26 -9.98 -6.13
N VAL A 49 4.23 -8.66 -6.03
CA VAL A 49 5.08 -7.90 -5.11
C VAL A 49 4.23 -7.37 -3.95
N PHE A 50 4.68 -7.56 -2.73
CA PHE A 50 4.06 -6.93 -1.57
C PHE A 50 4.76 -5.62 -1.23
N LEU A 51 4.00 -4.52 -1.20
CA LEU A 51 4.44 -3.26 -0.62
C LEU A 51 3.74 -3.05 0.71
N CYS A 52 4.45 -3.32 1.79
CA CYS A 52 3.97 -3.13 3.14
C CYS A 52 4.50 -1.84 3.75
N ALA A 53 3.64 -1.11 4.43
CA ALA A 53 4.05 0.12 5.12
C ALA A 53 3.00 0.57 6.14
N PRO A 54 3.42 1.23 7.24
CA PRO A 54 2.48 1.87 8.16
C PRO A 54 1.58 2.89 7.46
N PRO A 55 0.44 3.23 8.06
CA PRO A 55 -0.39 4.32 7.54
C PRO A 55 0.37 5.65 7.53
N GLY A 56 0.09 6.51 6.56
CA GLY A 56 0.73 7.82 6.41
C GLY A 56 2.01 7.85 5.55
N THR A 57 2.58 6.72 5.17
CA THR A 57 3.79 6.64 4.33
C THR A 57 3.58 7.06 2.87
N GLY A 58 2.33 7.13 2.38
CA GLY A 58 2.05 7.48 0.99
C GLY A 58 2.14 6.32 0.00
N LYS A 59 2.14 5.06 0.47
CA LYS A 59 2.26 3.86 -0.37
C LYS A 59 1.35 3.83 -1.59
N SER A 60 0.05 4.14 -1.44
CA SER A 60 -0.89 4.13 -2.58
C SER A 60 -0.55 5.19 -3.63
N THR A 61 -0.08 6.38 -3.22
CA THR A 61 0.41 7.41 -4.15
C THR A 61 1.69 6.97 -4.85
N LEU A 62 2.59 6.32 -4.11
CA LEU A 62 3.85 5.80 -4.64
C LEU A 62 3.61 4.70 -5.67
N THR A 63 2.73 3.74 -5.39
CA THR A 63 2.45 2.65 -6.35
C THR A 63 1.74 3.16 -7.59
N THR A 64 0.83 4.13 -7.47
CA THR A 64 0.24 4.80 -8.65
C THR A 64 1.30 5.57 -9.45
N PHE A 65 2.29 6.17 -8.79
CA PHE A 65 3.42 6.79 -9.48
C PHE A 65 4.30 5.75 -10.20
N TRP A 66 4.51 4.57 -9.64
CA TRP A 66 5.23 3.49 -10.30
C TRP A 66 4.49 2.95 -11.53
N GLU A 67 3.16 2.82 -11.46
CA GLU A 67 2.35 2.52 -12.66
C GLU A 67 2.56 3.58 -13.75
N TYR A 68 2.53 4.86 -13.38
CA TYR A 68 2.79 5.95 -14.31
C TYR A 68 4.19 5.87 -14.94
N LEU A 69 5.24 5.63 -14.14
CA LEU A 69 6.60 5.47 -14.67
C LEU A 69 6.72 4.28 -15.62
N ALA A 70 6.09 3.14 -15.27
CA ALA A 70 6.09 1.98 -16.15
C ALA A 70 5.39 2.22 -17.48
N GLN A 71 4.32 3.02 -17.50
CA GLN A 71 3.65 3.41 -18.74
C GLN A 71 4.50 4.33 -19.65
N GLN A 72 5.47 5.05 -19.08
CA GLN A 72 6.37 5.92 -19.82
C GLN A 72 7.63 5.21 -20.34
N ASP A 73 7.94 4.03 -19.83
CA ASP A 73 9.15 3.27 -20.17
C ASP A 73 8.76 1.97 -20.89
N PRO A 74 8.98 1.87 -22.23
CA PRO A 74 8.60 0.69 -23.00
C PRO A 74 9.40 -0.57 -22.66
N GLU A 75 10.50 -0.45 -21.89
CA GLU A 75 11.28 -1.59 -21.41
C GLU A 75 10.67 -2.22 -20.14
N LEU A 76 9.72 -1.55 -19.51
CA LEU A 76 9.04 -2.07 -18.33
C LEU A 76 7.73 -2.80 -18.69
N PRO A 77 7.40 -3.91 -18.02
CA PRO A 77 6.11 -4.55 -18.17
C PRO A 77 5.01 -3.64 -17.61
N ALA A 78 3.77 -3.89 -18.01
CA ALA A 78 2.63 -3.27 -17.34
C ALA A 78 2.63 -3.64 -15.85
N ILE A 79 2.48 -2.62 -15.00
CA ILE A 79 2.39 -2.75 -13.54
C ILE A 79 0.99 -2.34 -13.12
N GLN A 80 0.40 -3.08 -12.19
CA GLN A 80 -0.91 -2.77 -11.63
C GLN A 80 -0.88 -2.84 -10.10
N THR A 81 -1.42 -1.81 -9.46
CA THR A 81 -1.56 -1.74 -8.00
C THR A 81 -2.86 -2.39 -7.55
N LEU A 82 -2.75 -3.24 -6.54
CA LEU A 82 -3.88 -3.92 -5.90
C LEU A 82 -3.94 -3.52 -4.41
N PRO A 83 -4.86 -2.62 -4.03
CA PRO A 83 -4.94 -2.17 -2.64
C PRO A 83 -5.56 -3.25 -1.75
N MET A 84 -4.90 -3.53 -0.61
CA MET A 84 -5.41 -4.44 0.43
C MET A 84 -6.70 -3.90 1.09
N ASP A 85 -6.93 -2.60 1.04
CA ASP A 85 -8.07 -1.95 1.71
C ASP A 85 -9.43 -2.50 1.28
N GLY A 86 -9.55 -3.08 0.07
CA GLY A 86 -10.75 -3.77 -0.39
C GLY A 86 -11.14 -5.02 0.41
N PHE A 87 -10.24 -5.49 1.29
CA PHE A 87 -10.49 -6.65 2.15
C PHE A 87 -10.84 -6.31 3.60
N HIS A 88 -11.16 -5.06 3.91
CA HIS A 88 -11.83 -4.77 5.17
C HIS A 88 -13.10 -5.61 5.31
N HIS A 89 -13.42 -6.02 6.53
CA HIS A 89 -14.76 -6.51 6.81
C HIS A 89 -15.79 -5.40 6.58
N TYR A 90 -16.98 -5.77 6.11
CA TYR A 90 -18.10 -4.85 5.96
C TYR A 90 -18.45 -4.18 7.29
N ASN A 91 -18.93 -2.96 7.22
CA ASN A 91 -19.33 -2.20 8.39
C ASN A 91 -20.33 -2.95 9.27
N SER A 92 -21.30 -3.64 8.65
CA SER A 92 -22.28 -4.47 9.36
C SER A 92 -21.62 -5.59 10.16
N TRP A 93 -20.60 -6.24 9.62
CA TRP A 93 -19.84 -7.26 10.32
C TRP A 93 -19.03 -6.66 11.48
N LEU A 94 -18.36 -5.51 11.25
CA LEU A 94 -17.58 -4.81 12.27
C LEU A 94 -18.46 -4.35 13.44
N ASP A 95 -19.70 -3.91 13.17
CA ASP A 95 -20.64 -3.48 14.20
C ASP A 95 -21.07 -4.66 15.09
N VAL A 96 -21.39 -5.82 14.50
CA VAL A 96 -21.74 -7.04 15.24
C VAL A 96 -20.57 -7.49 16.14
N HIS A 97 -19.31 -7.34 15.68
CA HIS A 97 -18.11 -7.76 16.41
C HIS A 97 -17.51 -6.65 17.28
N GLN A 98 -18.15 -5.47 17.37
CA GLN A 98 -17.68 -4.30 18.14
C GLN A 98 -16.28 -3.81 17.71
N LEU A 99 -15.90 -4.05 16.45
CA LEU A 99 -14.61 -3.67 15.88
C LEU A 99 -14.64 -2.37 15.07
N ARG A 100 -15.84 -1.77 14.87
CA ARG A 100 -15.99 -0.55 14.09
C ARG A 100 -15.09 0.62 14.54
N PRO A 101 -14.86 0.86 15.85
CA PRO A 101 -14.00 1.92 16.33
C PRO A 101 -12.51 1.70 15.99
N PHE A 102 -12.13 0.47 15.69
CA PHE A 102 -10.75 0.05 15.39
C PHE A 102 -10.52 -0.18 13.90
N LYS A 103 -11.44 0.25 13.04
CA LYS A 103 -11.33 0.03 11.59
C LYS A 103 -9.99 0.52 11.05
N GLY A 104 -9.27 -0.35 10.33
CA GLY A 104 -7.89 -0.17 9.90
C GLY A 104 -6.87 -0.99 10.69
N ALA A 105 -7.24 -1.53 11.88
CA ALA A 105 -6.42 -2.52 12.60
C ALA A 105 -6.47 -3.89 11.89
N PRO A 106 -5.46 -4.75 12.06
CA PRO A 106 -5.37 -6.05 11.34
C PRO A 106 -6.61 -6.93 11.51
N GLU A 107 -7.23 -6.89 12.70
CA GLU A 107 -8.42 -7.68 13.06
C GLU A 107 -9.69 -7.24 12.28
N THR A 108 -9.62 -6.11 11.60
CA THR A 108 -10.74 -5.57 10.82
C THR A 108 -10.69 -5.96 9.35
N PHE A 109 -9.75 -6.85 8.98
CA PHE A 109 -9.59 -7.35 7.61
C PHE A 109 -9.97 -8.82 7.50
N ASN A 110 -10.56 -9.19 6.36
CA ASN A 110 -10.83 -10.57 6.00
C ASN A 110 -9.61 -11.18 5.30
N VAL A 111 -8.64 -11.65 6.10
CA VAL A 111 -7.37 -12.21 5.61
C VAL A 111 -7.59 -13.47 4.78
N ALA A 112 -8.57 -14.31 5.14
CA ALA A 112 -8.90 -15.51 4.37
C ALA A 112 -9.34 -15.15 2.94
N LYS A 113 -10.23 -14.16 2.80
CA LYS A 113 -10.66 -13.65 1.49
C LYS A 113 -9.50 -13.03 0.71
N LEU A 114 -8.59 -12.31 1.38
CA LEU A 114 -7.39 -11.78 0.74
C LEU A 114 -6.52 -12.92 0.19
N ALA A 115 -6.30 -13.99 0.97
CA ALA A 115 -5.54 -15.16 0.52
C ALA A 115 -6.18 -15.85 -0.69
N GLU A 116 -7.50 -16.04 -0.69
CA GLU A 116 -8.25 -16.60 -1.83
C GLU A 116 -8.09 -15.74 -3.09
N ASN A 117 -8.14 -14.43 -2.97
CA ASN A 117 -7.96 -13.53 -4.10
C ASN A 117 -6.51 -13.48 -4.58
N LEU A 118 -5.52 -13.56 -3.70
CA LEU A 118 -4.11 -13.68 -4.06
C LEU A 118 -3.85 -14.96 -4.86
N CYS A 119 -4.47 -16.08 -4.48
CA CYS A 119 -4.41 -17.33 -5.25
C CYS A 119 -4.91 -17.10 -6.69
N ARG A 120 -6.07 -16.49 -6.88
CA ARG A 120 -6.61 -16.15 -8.20
C ARG A 120 -5.67 -15.25 -9.00
N VAL A 121 -5.09 -14.23 -8.34
CA VAL A 121 -4.11 -13.32 -8.97
C VAL A 121 -2.91 -14.08 -9.52
N VAL A 122 -2.42 -15.07 -8.78
CA VAL A 122 -1.28 -15.92 -9.21
C VAL A 122 -1.67 -16.82 -10.38
N GLU A 123 -2.90 -17.34 -10.39
CA GLU A 123 -3.39 -18.29 -11.40
C GLU A 123 -3.73 -17.63 -12.74
N GLY A 124 -4.15 -16.35 -12.75
CA GLY A 124 -4.53 -15.69 -14.00
C GLY A 124 -5.31 -14.38 -13.83
N ASP A 125 -6.02 -14.01 -14.87
CA ASP A 125 -6.84 -12.81 -14.87
C ASP A 125 -8.06 -13.01 -13.96
N CYS A 126 -8.32 -12.00 -13.13
CA CYS A 126 -9.37 -12.04 -12.13
C CYS A 126 -9.88 -10.63 -11.82
N THR A 127 -10.77 -10.53 -10.85
CA THR A 127 -11.25 -9.27 -10.29
C THR A 127 -10.70 -9.07 -8.88
N TRP A 128 -10.59 -7.80 -8.46
CA TRP A 128 -10.10 -7.41 -7.15
C TRP A 128 -11.03 -6.39 -6.51
N PRO A 129 -11.36 -6.51 -5.22
CA PRO A 129 -12.23 -5.56 -4.53
C PRO A 129 -11.50 -4.24 -4.26
N GLN A 130 -12.27 -3.18 -4.14
CA GLN A 130 -11.77 -1.85 -3.79
C GLN A 130 -12.54 -1.28 -2.60
N TYR A 131 -11.88 -0.51 -1.77
CA TYR A 131 -12.52 0.21 -0.69
C TYR A 131 -13.15 1.51 -1.20
N ASP A 132 -14.48 1.62 -1.10
CA ASP A 132 -15.21 2.84 -1.44
C ASP A 132 -15.15 3.82 -0.27
N ARG A 133 -14.46 4.94 -0.48
CA ARG A 133 -14.25 5.97 0.55
C ARG A 133 -15.51 6.78 0.87
N GLN A 134 -16.51 6.77 -0.01
CA GLN A 134 -17.79 7.46 0.22
C GLN A 134 -18.73 6.59 1.06
N LYS A 135 -18.83 5.31 0.72
CA LYS A 135 -19.61 4.32 1.46
C LYS A 135 -18.94 3.87 2.75
N HIS A 136 -17.61 4.09 2.85
CA HIS A 136 -16.76 3.54 3.90
C HIS A 136 -16.85 2.01 4.02
N ASP A 137 -16.98 1.32 2.88
CA ASP A 137 -17.11 -0.13 2.80
C ASP A 137 -16.41 -0.70 1.56
N PRO A 138 -16.02 -1.99 1.56
CA PRO A 138 -15.54 -2.67 0.37
C PRO A 138 -16.61 -2.76 -0.72
N VAL A 139 -16.15 -2.71 -1.97
CA VAL A 139 -16.95 -3.03 -3.16
C VAL A 139 -16.23 -4.12 -3.94
N GLU A 140 -16.98 -5.16 -4.29
CA GLU A 140 -16.43 -6.32 -5.01
C GLU A 140 -16.24 -6.04 -6.49
N ASP A 141 -15.32 -6.81 -7.11
CA ASP A 141 -15.17 -6.92 -8.56
C ASP A 141 -14.93 -5.58 -9.30
N VAL A 142 -14.22 -4.66 -8.64
CA VAL A 142 -14.01 -3.28 -9.20
C VAL A 142 -12.82 -3.24 -10.15
N LEU A 143 -11.70 -3.87 -9.78
CA LEU A 143 -10.48 -3.82 -10.57
C LEU A 143 -10.32 -5.12 -11.36
N HIS A 144 -10.13 -5.01 -12.68
CA HIS A 144 -9.74 -6.13 -13.53
C HIS A 144 -8.22 -6.29 -13.48
N VAL A 145 -7.74 -7.45 -13.04
CA VAL A 145 -6.32 -7.74 -12.87
C VAL A 145 -5.81 -8.48 -14.10
N THR A 146 -5.03 -7.80 -14.92
CA THR A 146 -4.49 -8.32 -16.19
C THR A 146 -2.99 -8.12 -16.34
N ALA A 147 -2.39 -7.21 -15.57
CA ALA A 147 -0.96 -6.92 -15.68
C ALA A 147 -0.09 -8.13 -15.26
N PRO A 148 1.05 -8.38 -15.93
CA PRO A 148 1.95 -9.47 -15.60
C PRO A 148 2.71 -9.26 -14.28
N LEU A 149 2.83 -8.00 -13.83
CA LEU A 149 3.42 -7.62 -12.55
C LEU A 149 2.39 -6.83 -11.75
N VAL A 150 2.06 -7.31 -10.56
CA VAL A 150 1.15 -6.65 -9.63
C VAL A 150 1.86 -6.26 -8.34
N ILE A 151 1.51 -5.09 -7.82
CA ILE A 151 1.97 -4.62 -6.51
C ILE A 151 0.77 -4.60 -5.58
N VAL A 152 0.70 -5.54 -4.68
CA VAL A 152 -0.29 -5.55 -3.60
C VAL A 152 0.21 -4.61 -2.51
N GLU A 153 -0.52 -3.54 -2.23
CA GLU A 153 -0.13 -2.56 -1.22
C GLU A 153 -1.04 -2.61 0.01
N GLY A 154 -0.44 -2.54 1.18
CA GLY A 154 -1.20 -2.58 2.41
C GLY A 154 -0.39 -2.35 3.68
N ASN A 155 -1.08 -2.17 4.81
CA ASN A 155 -0.40 -1.92 6.07
C ASN A 155 0.12 -3.21 6.72
N TRP A 156 -0.50 -4.37 6.45
CA TRP A 156 -0.37 -5.58 7.24
C TRP A 156 0.20 -6.78 6.48
N LEU A 157 0.60 -6.60 5.22
CA LEU A 157 1.04 -7.69 4.34
C LEU A 157 2.26 -8.45 4.86
N LEU A 158 3.03 -7.86 5.76
CA LEU A 158 4.20 -8.46 6.40
C LEU A 158 4.04 -8.55 7.93
N LEU A 159 2.81 -8.44 8.46
CA LEU A 159 2.58 -8.53 9.89
C LEU A 159 2.99 -9.92 10.43
N ASP A 160 3.75 -9.96 11.53
CA ASP A 160 4.13 -11.18 12.23
C ASP A 160 2.95 -11.70 13.07
N ASP A 161 1.97 -12.24 12.38
CA ASP A 161 0.75 -12.83 12.91
C ASP A 161 0.42 -14.09 12.12
N GLU A 162 -0.04 -15.14 12.77
CA GLU A 162 -0.28 -16.46 12.17
C GLU A 162 -1.14 -16.40 10.88
N LYS A 163 -2.18 -15.58 10.87
CA LYS A 163 -3.07 -15.45 9.72
C LYS A 163 -2.41 -14.67 8.57
N TRP A 164 -1.66 -13.61 8.90
CA TRP A 164 -1.01 -12.76 7.91
C TRP A 164 0.23 -13.40 7.30
N CYS A 165 0.99 -14.17 8.10
CA CYS A 165 2.18 -14.91 7.62
C CYS A 165 1.84 -15.89 6.49
N GLN A 166 0.62 -16.43 6.45
CA GLN A 166 0.17 -17.32 5.37
C GLN A 166 0.16 -16.66 3.99
N LEU A 167 0.10 -15.31 3.92
CA LEU A 167 0.12 -14.59 2.64
C LEU A 167 1.48 -14.64 1.95
N ALA A 168 2.55 -14.92 2.68
CA ALA A 168 3.92 -14.97 2.15
C ALA A 168 4.08 -15.97 0.99
N GLN A 169 3.28 -17.06 0.96
CA GLN A 169 3.30 -18.06 -0.12
C GLN A 169 2.92 -17.47 -1.50
N PHE A 170 2.25 -16.33 -1.55
CA PHE A 170 1.83 -15.66 -2.78
C PHE A 170 2.80 -14.54 -3.19
N CYS A 171 3.78 -14.20 -2.35
CA CYS A 171 4.68 -13.07 -2.52
C CYS A 171 5.98 -13.50 -3.18
N ASP A 172 6.29 -12.97 -4.36
CA ASP A 172 7.58 -13.21 -5.04
C ASP A 172 8.67 -12.26 -4.55
N PHE A 173 8.30 -11.05 -4.14
CA PHE A 173 9.22 -10.05 -3.59
C PHE A 173 8.49 -9.09 -2.67
N SER A 174 9.11 -8.75 -1.56
CA SER A 174 8.51 -7.85 -0.56
C SER A 174 9.32 -6.57 -0.39
N ILE A 175 8.61 -5.46 -0.28
CA ILE A 175 9.14 -4.13 -0.02
C ILE A 175 8.49 -3.60 1.23
N PHE A 176 9.28 -3.07 2.16
CA PHE A 176 8.78 -2.38 3.34
C PHE A 176 9.15 -0.90 3.29
N ILE A 177 8.21 -0.01 3.55
CA ILE A 177 8.52 1.41 3.72
C ILE A 177 8.60 1.71 5.22
N LYS A 178 9.80 2.04 5.66
CA LYS A 178 10.08 2.52 7.02
C LYS A 178 10.06 4.05 7.03
N ALA A 179 9.52 4.63 8.09
CA ALA A 179 9.45 6.08 8.25
C ALA A 179 9.55 6.46 9.73
N PRO A 180 10.06 7.67 10.07
CA PRO A 180 10.00 8.17 11.43
C PRO A 180 8.55 8.28 11.92
N ALA A 181 8.26 7.74 13.10
CA ALA A 181 6.89 7.77 13.66
C ALA A 181 6.36 9.20 13.83
N SER A 182 7.24 10.16 14.14
CA SER A 182 6.88 11.59 14.22
C SER A 182 6.39 12.16 12.88
N ALA A 183 7.07 11.81 11.77
CA ALA A 183 6.64 12.24 10.44
C ALA A 183 5.30 11.61 10.04
N LEU A 184 5.07 10.35 10.40
CA LEU A 184 3.79 9.68 10.17
C LEU A 184 2.66 10.33 10.98
N ARG A 185 2.91 10.68 12.26
CA ARG A 185 1.95 11.40 13.09
C ARG A 185 1.55 12.72 12.46
N GLU A 186 2.52 13.53 12.06
CA GLU A 186 2.29 14.82 11.43
C GLU A 186 1.42 14.70 10.17
N ARG A 187 1.74 13.76 9.29
CA ARG A 187 0.99 13.49 8.04
C ARG A 187 -0.42 12.99 8.31
N LEU A 188 -0.60 12.10 9.30
CA LEU A 188 -1.91 11.53 9.63
C LEU A 188 -2.83 12.55 10.30
N VAL A 189 -2.31 13.32 11.26
CA VAL A 189 -3.04 14.45 11.87
C VAL A 189 -3.37 15.50 10.82
N GLY A 190 -2.40 15.91 10.00
CA GLY A 190 -2.61 16.87 8.91
C GLY A 190 -3.69 16.44 7.92
N ARG A 191 -3.75 15.14 7.57
CA ARG A 191 -4.81 14.58 6.72
C ARG A 191 -6.20 14.71 7.34
N LYS A 192 -6.32 14.53 8.67
CA LYS A 192 -7.58 14.70 9.38
C LYS A 192 -8.01 16.16 9.47
N LEU A 193 -7.06 17.07 9.67
CA LEU A 193 -7.30 18.51 9.63
C LEU A 193 -7.79 18.96 8.24
N ALA A 194 -7.14 18.50 7.19
CA ALA A 194 -7.56 18.76 5.80
C ALA A 194 -8.96 18.19 5.49
N GLY A 195 -9.36 17.13 6.18
CA GLY A 195 -10.71 16.56 6.15
C GLY A 195 -11.74 17.28 7.01
N GLY A 196 -11.37 18.38 7.68
CA GLY A 196 -12.27 19.27 8.45
C GLY A 196 -12.39 18.97 9.95
N LEU A 197 -11.59 18.05 10.51
CA LEU A 197 -11.55 17.85 11.96
C LEU A 197 -10.84 19.01 12.65
N SER A 198 -11.22 19.27 13.92
CA SER A 198 -10.42 20.16 14.78
C SER A 198 -9.07 19.50 15.12
N LEU A 199 -8.08 20.30 15.56
CA LEU A 199 -6.78 19.76 15.97
C LEU A 199 -6.95 18.77 17.13
N ALA A 200 -7.75 19.09 18.13
CA ALA A 200 -7.99 18.23 19.27
C ALA A 200 -8.62 16.87 18.85
N ASP A 201 -9.61 16.90 17.93
CA ASP A 201 -10.25 15.68 17.44
C ASP A 201 -9.30 14.87 16.55
N ALA A 202 -8.48 15.52 15.72
CA ALA A 202 -7.49 14.87 14.87
C ALA A 202 -6.41 14.17 15.70
N GLU A 203 -5.91 14.80 16.76
CA GLU A 203 -4.95 14.21 17.69
C GLU A 203 -5.56 13.06 18.50
N ALA A 204 -6.77 13.24 19.03
CA ALA A 204 -7.49 12.18 19.72
C ALA A 204 -7.77 10.98 18.81
N PHE A 205 -8.05 11.20 17.52
CA PHE A 205 -8.19 10.12 16.54
C PHE A 205 -6.86 9.40 16.32
N TYR A 206 -5.76 10.15 16.16
CA TYR A 206 -4.44 9.57 16.01
C TYR A 206 -4.09 8.67 17.21
N ASP A 207 -4.23 9.19 18.43
CA ASP A 207 -3.86 8.46 19.65
C ASP A 207 -4.67 7.16 19.84
N ARG A 208 -5.96 7.18 19.45
CA ARG A 208 -6.85 6.03 19.57
C ARG A 208 -6.70 5.01 18.45
N THR A 209 -6.42 5.44 17.22
CA THR A 209 -6.54 4.60 16.02
C THR A 209 -5.27 4.55 15.18
N ASP A 210 -4.82 5.69 14.64
CA ASP A 210 -3.71 5.70 13.68
C ASP A 210 -2.37 5.40 14.38
N GLY A 211 -2.13 5.94 15.57
CA GLY A 211 -0.89 5.77 16.33
C GLY A 211 -0.59 4.32 16.73
N PRO A 212 -1.55 3.58 17.31
CA PRO A 212 -1.40 2.14 17.54
C PRO A 212 -1.08 1.37 16.25
N ASN A 213 -1.73 1.67 15.14
CA ASN A 213 -1.48 1.01 13.86
C ASN A 213 -0.09 1.36 13.27
N VAL A 214 0.35 2.62 13.44
CA VAL A 214 1.73 3.02 13.08
C VAL A 214 2.75 2.22 13.87
N ARG A 215 2.57 2.10 15.19
CA ARG A 215 3.49 1.35 16.05
C ARG A 215 3.54 -0.12 15.66
N ARG A 216 2.39 -0.78 15.55
CA ARG A 216 2.31 -2.19 15.14
C ARG A 216 2.98 -2.42 13.78
N GLY A 217 2.68 -1.57 12.79
CA GLY A 217 3.29 -1.70 11.46
C GLY A 217 4.81 -1.53 11.47
N LEU A 218 5.36 -0.68 12.35
CA LEU A 218 6.82 -0.47 12.46
C LEU A 218 7.52 -1.55 13.27
N GLU A 219 6.88 -2.10 14.30
CA GLU A 219 7.50 -2.98 15.30
C GLU A 219 7.21 -4.46 15.07
N GLU A 220 6.05 -4.79 14.48
CA GLU A 220 5.55 -6.15 14.34
C GLU A 220 5.57 -6.66 12.89
N SER A 221 6.20 -5.95 11.95
CA SER A 221 6.37 -6.43 10.56
C SER A 221 7.62 -7.29 10.42
N LEU A 222 7.49 -8.41 9.72
CA LEU A 222 8.60 -9.27 9.31
C LEU A 222 9.56 -8.52 8.37
N PRO A 223 10.84 -8.91 8.32
CA PRO A 223 11.81 -8.36 7.38
C PRO A 223 11.34 -8.52 5.92
N ALA A 224 11.51 -7.47 5.12
CA ALA A 224 11.25 -7.48 3.68
C ALA A 224 12.53 -7.77 2.89
N ASN A 225 12.37 -8.16 1.62
CA ASN A 225 13.51 -8.30 0.71
C ASN A 225 14.21 -6.97 0.44
N LEU A 226 13.46 -5.86 0.48
CA LEU A 226 13.99 -4.52 0.30
C LEU A 226 13.29 -3.54 1.23
N THR A 227 14.05 -2.61 1.81
CA THR A 227 13.47 -1.54 2.64
C THR A 227 13.71 -0.18 1.99
N LEU A 228 12.63 0.58 1.87
CA LEU A 228 12.68 2.00 1.53
C LEU A 228 12.55 2.81 2.81
N MET A 229 13.40 3.83 2.99
CA MET A 229 13.26 4.82 4.04
C MET A 229 12.53 6.04 3.49
N MET A 230 11.36 6.34 4.03
CA MET A 230 10.73 7.64 3.81
C MET A 230 11.32 8.65 4.80
N THR A 231 11.91 9.71 4.28
CA THR A 231 12.45 10.81 5.09
C THR A 231 11.34 11.66 5.71
N ALA A 232 11.71 12.55 6.63
CA ALA A 232 10.77 13.51 7.21
C ALA A 232 10.14 14.46 6.16
N THR A 233 10.87 14.72 5.06
CA THR A 233 10.38 15.54 3.93
C THR A 233 9.47 14.75 2.96
N GLY A 234 9.37 13.42 3.14
CA GLY A 234 8.54 12.55 2.31
C GLY A 234 9.24 11.93 1.10
N GLU A 235 10.54 12.15 0.93
CA GLU A 235 11.36 11.49 -0.10
C GLU A 235 11.65 10.03 0.29
N TYR A 236 11.80 9.16 -0.69
CA TYR A 236 12.16 7.77 -0.47
C TYR A 236 13.65 7.53 -0.80
N ARG A 237 14.28 6.67 -0.01
CA ARG A 237 15.68 6.25 -0.21
C ARG A 237 15.79 4.75 0.00
N LEU A 238 16.67 4.09 -0.76
CA LEU A 238 17.05 2.71 -0.48
C LEU A 238 17.81 2.67 0.86
N MET A 239 17.51 1.67 1.66
CA MET A 239 18.34 1.33 2.83
C MET A 239 19.35 0.27 2.41
N ASP A 240 20.61 0.50 2.78
CA ASP A 240 21.70 -0.45 2.63
C ASP A 240 21.49 -1.68 3.52
#